data_c161315b9521f6afa3e25f0ccbba265e
#
_entry.id   c161315b9521f6afa3e25f0ccbba265e
#
_cell.length_a   1.000
_cell.length_b   1.000
_cell.length_c   1.000
_cell.angle_alpha   90.00
_cell.angle_beta   90.00
_cell.angle_gamma   90.00
#
_symmetry.space_group_name_H-M   'P 1'
#
loop_
_entity.id
_entity.type
_entity.pdbx_description
1 polymer ?
#
loop_
_entity_poly.entity_id
_entity_poly.type
_entity_poly.pdbx_seq_one_letter_code
_entity_poly.pdbx_strand_id
1 'polypeptide(L)'
;MTLALIINILNPLSFIIPVLLAVAFLTLIERKVLGYMQLRKGPNIVGPYGLLQPIADGVKLFIKEPVRPSAASPILFLVTPIMALTIALTLWAPLSIPYPVADLNLGILFIIALSSLSVYSILGSGWASNSKYALIGALRAVAQTISYEVSLGLILLNAVIFTGGFTLQNFNVAQESVWLVIPMWPLAAMWYISTLAETNRAPFDLTEGESELVSGFNVEYAGGPFALFFLAEYANILLMNTLSAILFLGASHIPTMPEITSINLMTKAALLSIVFLWVRASYPRFRYDQLMHLVWKNFLPLTLALVIWHLATPIAFAGLPPYL
;
A
#
# COMPACT_ATOMS: atom_id res chain seq x y z
N MET A 1 24.48 -6.18 27.49
CA MET A 1 23.71 -7.17 26.71
C MET A 1 22.20 -6.99 26.83
N THR A 2 21.64 -6.82 28.00
CA THR A 2 20.18 -6.58 28.24
C THR A 2 19.66 -5.29 27.63
N LEU A 3 20.40 -4.20 27.73
CA LEU A 3 19.99 -2.87 27.21
C LEU A 3 19.91 -2.87 25.66
N ALA A 4 20.86 -3.50 24.97
CA ALA A 4 20.84 -3.63 23.52
C ALA A 4 19.67 -4.53 23.04
N LEU A 5 19.35 -5.58 23.78
CA LEU A 5 18.19 -6.44 23.51
C LEU A 5 16.87 -5.68 23.68
N ILE A 6 16.77 -4.87 24.73
CA ILE A 6 15.59 -4.03 24.97
C ILE A 6 15.41 -3.01 23.84
N ILE A 7 16.48 -2.33 23.42
CA ILE A 7 16.43 -1.35 22.31
C ILE A 7 16.02 -2.04 21.01
N ASN A 8 16.56 -3.20 20.70
CA ASN A 8 16.21 -3.94 19.48
C ASN A 8 14.76 -4.42 19.43
N ILE A 9 14.10 -4.57 20.57
CA ILE A 9 12.67 -4.91 20.65
C ILE A 9 11.82 -3.65 20.64
N LEU A 10 12.23 -2.60 21.36
CA LEU A 10 11.46 -1.37 21.48
C LEU A 10 11.39 -0.59 20.15
N ASN A 11 12.47 -0.56 19.36
CA ASN A 11 12.51 0.17 18.09
C ASN A 11 11.43 -0.32 17.10
N PRO A 12 11.33 -1.61 16.74
CA PRO A 12 10.26 -2.06 15.86
C PRO A 12 8.87 -1.91 16.47
N LEU A 13 8.71 -2.10 17.78
CA LEU A 13 7.40 -1.89 18.44
C LEU A 13 6.95 -0.45 18.40
N SER A 14 7.85 0.51 18.63
CA SER A 14 7.54 1.94 18.58
C SER A 14 7.07 2.39 17.18
N PHE A 15 7.39 1.62 16.15
CA PHE A 15 6.97 1.87 14.78
C PHE A 15 5.68 1.12 14.41
N ILE A 16 5.57 -0.14 14.77
CA ILE A 16 4.41 -0.99 14.46
C ILE A 16 3.12 -0.46 15.12
N ILE A 17 3.20 -0.04 16.39
CA ILE A 17 2.01 0.42 17.14
C ILE A 17 1.36 1.65 16.49
N PRO A 18 2.07 2.74 16.14
CA PRO A 18 1.48 3.87 15.44
C PRO A 18 0.90 3.51 14.07
N VAL A 19 1.56 2.61 13.32
CA VAL A 19 1.04 2.14 12.01
C VAL A 19 -0.30 1.42 12.20
N LEU A 20 -0.41 0.49 13.14
CA LEU A 20 -1.66 -0.21 13.41
C LEU A 20 -2.78 0.73 13.89
N LEU A 21 -2.45 1.74 14.69
CA LEU A 21 -3.40 2.78 15.08
C LEU A 21 -3.85 3.61 13.86
N ALA A 22 -2.93 4.01 12.99
CA ALA A 22 -3.25 4.74 11.77
C ALA A 22 -4.17 3.92 10.85
N VAL A 23 -3.91 2.62 10.70
CA VAL A 23 -4.75 1.67 9.97
C VAL A 23 -6.17 1.62 10.55
N ALA A 24 -6.29 1.51 11.87
CA ALA A 24 -7.59 1.50 12.55
C ALA A 24 -8.37 2.80 12.28
N PHE A 25 -7.73 3.97 12.41
CA PHE A 25 -8.37 5.25 12.14
C PHE A 25 -8.67 5.50 10.65
N LEU A 26 -7.90 4.89 9.73
CA LEU A 26 -8.20 4.99 8.31
C LEU A 26 -9.59 4.40 7.99
N THR A 27 -9.99 3.31 8.65
CA THR A 27 -11.34 2.73 8.47
C THR A 27 -12.45 3.70 8.89
N LEU A 28 -12.22 4.48 9.95
CA LEU A 28 -13.15 5.52 10.39
C LEU A 28 -13.23 6.67 9.38
N ILE A 29 -12.06 7.15 8.90
CA ILE A 29 -11.98 8.22 7.90
C ILE A 29 -12.70 7.80 6.64
N GLU A 30 -12.50 6.58 6.17
CA GLU A 30 -13.18 6.05 4.99
C GLU A 30 -14.70 6.13 5.14
N ARG A 31 -15.26 5.61 6.22
CA ARG A 31 -16.71 5.66 6.47
C ARG A 31 -17.26 7.09 6.58
N LYS A 32 -16.47 8.02 7.12
CA LYS A 32 -16.86 9.44 7.24
C LYS A 32 -16.80 10.15 5.88
N VAL A 33 -15.70 10.01 5.16
CA VAL A 33 -15.52 10.64 3.84
C VAL A 33 -16.61 10.16 2.88
N LEU A 34 -16.82 8.84 2.78
CA LEU A 34 -17.89 8.28 1.96
C LEU A 34 -19.28 8.74 2.43
N GLY A 35 -19.50 8.83 3.74
CA GLY A 35 -20.75 9.35 4.30
C GLY A 35 -21.04 10.79 3.87
N TYR A 36 -20.07 11.69 4.00
CA TYR A 36 -20.22 13.09 3.60
C TYR A 36 -20.42 13.24 2.09
N MET A 37 -19.73 12.46 1.27
CA MET A 37 -19.93 12.45 -0.19
C MET A 37 -21.33 11.97 -0.58
N GLN A 38 -21.93 11.09 0.22
CA GLN A 38 -23.29 10.57 0.03
C GLN A 38 -24.37 11.41 0.76
N LEU A 39 -24.04 12.63 1.20
CA LEU A 39 -24.92 13.52 1.96
C LEU A 39 -25.47 12.90 3.26
N ARG A 40 -24.72 12.03 3.90
CA ARG A 40 -25.05 11.41 5.20
C ARG A 40 -23.89 11.53 6.17
N LYS A 41 -24.18 11.39 7.46
CA LYS A 41 -23.13 11.34 8.49
C LYS A 41 -22.63 9.90 8.63
N GLY A 42 -21.29 9.74 8.67
CA GLY A 42 -20.67 8.48 9.04
C GLY A 42 -20.84 8.16 10.55
N PRO A 43 -20.09 7.16 11.09
CA PRO A 43 -20.15 6.80 12.50
C PRO A 43 -19.95 8.02 13.41
N ASN A 44 -20.92 8.28 14.32
CA ASN A 44 -20.90 9.46 15.18
C ASN A 44 -21.26 9.17 16.65
N ILE A 45 -21.86 8.00 16.94
CA ILE A 45 -22.45 7.69 18.25
C ILE A 45 -21.44 7.03 19.18
N VAL A 46 -20.53 6.17 18.67
CA VAL A 46 -19.58 5.41 19.49
C VAL A 46 -18.41 6.31 19.87
N GLY A 47 -18.45 6.88 21.07
CA GLY A 47 -17.52 7.89 21.56
C GLY A 47 -17.71 9.26 20.91
N PRO A 48 -16.94 10.29 21.31
CA PRO A 48 -17.04 11.61 20.70
C PRO A 48 -16.68 11.52 19.21
N TYR A 49 -17.60 11.96 18.35
CA TYR A 49 -17.42 11.93 16.89
C TYR A 49 -17.13 10.55 16.29
N GLY A 50 -17.45 9.45 16.99
CA GLY A 50 -17.22 8.09 16.51
C GLY A 50 -15.76 7.61 16.60
N LEU A 51 -14.90 8.28 17.40
CA LEU A 51 -13.48 7.91 17.53
C LEU A 51 -13.23 6.51 18.09
N LEU A 52 -14.15 5.98 18.89
CA LEU A 52 -14.06 4.64 19.47
C LEU A 52 -14.58 3.53 18.53
N GLN A 53 -15.15 3.90 17.37
CA GLN A 53 -15.70 2.92 16.43
C GLN A 53 -14.68 1.88 15.95
N PRO A 54 -13.42 2.23 15.56
CA PRO A 54 -12.44 1.24 15.16
C PRO A 54 -12.11 0.23 16.24
N ILE A 55 -12.05 0.68 17.49
CA ILE A 55 -11.80 -0.20 18.65
C ILE A 55 -12.97 -1.15 18.85
N ALA A 56 -14.21 -0.65 18.79
CA ALA A 56 -15.40 -1.48 18.90
C ALA A 56 -15.49 -2.53 17.78
N ASP A 57 -15.17 -2.16 16.54
CA ASP A 57 -15.12 -3.08 15.41
C ASP A 57 -14.01 -4.14 15.60
N GLY A 58 -12.83 -3.75 16.09
CA GLY A 58 -11.75 -4.67 16.42
C GLY A 58 -12.16 -5.68 17.50
N VAL A 59 -12.68 -5.21 18.62
CA VAL A 59 -13.14 -6.07 19.72
C VAL A 59 -14.22 -7.04 19.22
N LYS A 60 -15.18 -6.57 18.43
CA LYS A 60 -16.22 -7.42 17.83
C LYS A 60 -15.64 -8.55 16.99
N LEU A 61 -14.62 -8.27 16.16
CA LEU A 61 -14.00 -9.28 15.29
C LEU A 61 -13.18 -10.29 16.09
N PHE A 62 -12.49 -9.87 17.15
CA PHE A 62 -11.71 -10.78 17.99
C PHE A 62 -12.56 -11.67 18.90
N ILE A 63 -13.72 -11.16 19.38
CA ILE A 63 -14.65 -11.97 20.18
C ILE A 63 -15.44 -12.94 19.31
N LYS A 64 -15.62 -12.62 18.00
CA LYS A 64 -16.36 -13.46 17.09
C LYS A 64 -15.64 -14.80 16.88
N GLU A 65 -16.36 -15.91 17.07
CA GLU A 65 -15.85 -17.26 16.85
C GLU A 65 -15.33 -17.43 15.41
N PRO A 66 -14.07 -17.86 15.21
CA PRO A 66 -13.54 -18.13 13.88
C PRO A 66 -14.19 -19.39 13.31
N VAL A 67 -14.89 -19.24 12.19
CA VAL A 67 -15.49 -20.35 11.46
C VAL A 67 -14.43 -21.00 10.59
N ARG A 68 -14.38 -22.34 10.60
CA ARG A 68 -13.47 -23.12 9.79
C ARG A 68 -14.28 -24.08 8.93
N PRO A 69 -14.27 -23.92 7.60
CA PRO A 69 -14.93 -24.86 6.70
C PRO A 69 -14.36 -26.28 6.85
N SER A 70 -15.21 -27.29 6.81
CA SER A 70 -14.79 -28.70 6.92
C SER A 70 -13.87 -29.14 5.76
N ALA A 71 -14.08 -28.55 4.59
CA ALA A 71 -13.30 -28.84 3.38
C ALA A 71 -11.99 -28.04 3.28
N ALA A 72 -11.73 -27.06 4.18
CA ALA A 72 -10.56 -26.21 4.13
C ALA A 72 -9.31 -26.95 4.63
N SER A 73 -8.13 -26.61 4.05
CA SER A 73 -6.84 -27.07 4.55
C SER A 73 -6.46 -26.33 5.84
N PRO A 74 -6.33 -27.03 7.00
CA PRO A 74 -6.30 -26.37 8.31
C PRO A 74 -5.08 -25.48 8.53
N ILE A 75 -3.91 -25.95 8.09
CA ILE A 75 -2.64 -25.24 8.34
C ILE A 75 -2.54 -24.00 7.45
N LEU A 76 -2.77 -24.15 6.15
CA LEU A 76 -2.70 -23.02 5.21
C LEU A 76 -3.75 -21.96 5.53
N PHE A 77 -4.94 -22.35 5.94
CA PHE A 77 -6.02 -21.45 6.30
C PHE A 77 -5.65 -20.49 7.46
N LEU A 78 -4.83 -20.94 8.40
CA LEU A 78 -4.33 -20.12 9.51
C LEU A 78 -3.06 -19.32 9.15
N VAL A 79 -2.17 -19.91 8.35
CA VAL A 79 -0.86 -19.30 8.02
C VAL A 79 -1.05 -18.12 7.07
N THR A 80 -1.95 -18.19 6.10
CA THR A 80 -2.10 -17.15 5.06
C THR A 80 -2.47 -15.76 5.60
N PRO A 81 -3.39 -15.57 6.56
CA PRO A 81 -3.66 -14.25 7.12
C PRO A 81 -2.48 -13.70 7.92
N ILE A 82 -1.77 -14.59 8.64
CA ILE A 82 -0.57 -14.21 9.41
C ILE A 82 0.53 -13.73 8.47
N MET A 83 0.77 -14.46 7.37
CA MET A 83 1.72 -14.04 6.34
C MET A 83 1.34 -12.69 5.73
N ALA A 84 0.07 -12.47 5.41
CA ALA A 84 -0.38 -11.19 4.85
C ALA A 84 -0.03 -10.02 5.77
N LEU A 85 -0.36 -10.11 7.06
CA LEU A 85 -0.07 -9.05 8.02
C LEU A 85 1.43 -8.89 8.28
N THR A 86 2.19 -9.98 8.41
CA THR A 86 3.65 -9.89 8.63
C THR A 86 4.36 -9.23 7.46
N ILE A 87 4.01 -9.56 6.22
CA ILE A 87 4.57 -8.93 5.03
C ILE A 87 4.18 -7.45 4.99
N ALA A 88 2.90 -7.12 5.22
CA ALA A 88 2.44 -5.74 5.23
C ALA A 88 3.19 -4.88 6.26
N LEU A 89 3.47 -5.40 7.46
CA LEU A 89 4.23 -4.68 8.49
C LEU A 89 5.72 -4.58 8.17
N THR A 90 6.33 -5.61 7.59
CA THR A 90 7.76 -5.59 7.22
C THR A 90 8.06 -4.63 6.08
N LEU A 91 7.11 -4.39 5.18
CA LEU A 91 7.23 -3.39 4.12
C LEU A 91 7.43 -1.95 4.63
N TRP A 92 7.05 -1.67 5.86
CA TRP A 92 7.27 -0.34 6.48
C TRP A 92 8.71 -0.12 6.98
N ALA A 93 9.51 -1.18 7.14
CA ALA A 93 10.83 -1.11 7.76
C ALA A 93 11.84 -0.17 7.05
N PRO A 94 11.92 -0.11 5.71
CA PRO A 94 12.86 0.75 5.00
C PRO A 94 12.38 2.20 4.85
N LEU A 95 11.14 2.53 5.26
CA LEU A 95 10.60 3.89 5.07
C LEU A 95 11.31 4.90 5.96
N SER A 96 11.80 5.97 5.36
CA SER A 96 12.45 7.09 6.05
C SER A 96 11.41 8.05 6.66
N ILE A 97 11.04 7.84 7.94
CA ILE A 97 10.04 8.64 8.68
C ILE A 97 10.63 9.15 10.02
N PRO A 98 11.44 10.15 10.09
CA PRO A 98 12.44 10.61 9.14
C PRO A 98 13.63 9.63 9.00
N TYR A 99 13.85 8.78 10.02
CA TYR A 99 14.89 7.74 10.02
C TYR A 99 14.26 6.36 9.82
N PRO A 100 14.81 5.54 8.91
CA PRO A 100 14.30 4.19 8.69
C PRO A 100 14.61 3.29 9.90
N VAL A 101 13.73 2.30 10.16
CA VAL A 101 13.99 1.26 11.15
C VAL A 101 15.11 0.33 10.69
N ALA A 102 15.13 0.04 9.39
CA ALA A 102 16.20 -0.71 8.72
C ALA A 102 16.73 0.15 7.55
N ASP A 103 17.95 0.64 7.69
CA ASP A 103 18.61 1.39 6.62
C ASP A 103 19.19 0.41 5.60
N LEU A 104 18.46 0.24 4.50
CA LEU A 104 18.82 -0.71 3.45
C LEU A 104 19.30 0.07 2.22
N ASN A 105 20.51 -0.24 1.75
CA ASN A 105 21.06 0.34 0.52
C ASN A 105 20.18 0.09 -0.71
N LEU A 106 19.44 -1.01 -0.73
CA LEU A 106 18.51 -1.41 -1.79
C LEU A 106 17.05 -1.37 -1.32
N GLY A 107 16.65 -0.33 -0.56
CA GLY A 107 15.35 -0.23 0.06
C GLY A 107 14.17 -0.36 -0.90
N ILE A 108 14.26 0.26 -2.09
CA ILE A 108 13.21 0.16 -3.12
C ILE A 108 13.07 -1.28 -3.64
N LEU A 109 14.19 -1.97 -3.92
CA LEU A 109 14.15 -3.35 -4.39
C LEU A 109 13.58 -4.29 -3.31
N PHE A 110 13.88 -4.03 -2.03
CA PHE A 110 13.29 -4.76 -0.93
C PHE A 110 11.77 -4.59 -0.88
N ILE A 111 11.25 -3.38 -1.11
CA ILE A 111 9.80 -3.14 -1.14
C ILE A 111 9.15 -3.93 -2.28
N ILE A 112 9.72 -3.90 -3.50
CA ILE A 112 9.20 -4.64 -4.64
C ILE A 112 9.25 -6.16 -4.37
N ALA A 113 10.34 -6.66 -3.79
CA ALA A 113 10.46 -8.09 -3.49
C ALA A 113 9.44 -8.56 -2.45
N LEU A 114 9.12 -7.74 -1.45
CA LEU A 114 8.09 -8.10 -0.46
C LEU A 114 6.67 -7.90 -1.00
N SER A 115 6.43 -6.93 -1.89
CA SER A 115 5.12 -6.80 -2.53
C SER A 115 4.82 -8.03 -3.39
N SER A 116 5.78 -8.55 -4.13
CA SER A 116 5.61 -9.80 -4.90
C SER A 116 5.36 -11.01 -4.00
N LEU A 117 5.99 -11.05 -2.82
CA LEU A 117 5.73 -12.11 -1.84
C LEU A 117 4.30 -12.06 -1.28
N SER A 118 3.69 -10.88 -1.19
CA SER A 118 2.33 -10.72 -0.68
C SER A 118 1.28 -11.46 -1.53
N VAL A 119 1.55 -11.64 -2.82
CA VAL A 119 0.69 -12.36 -3.77
C VAL A 119 0.45 -13.80 -3.31
N TYR A 120 1.46 -14.46 -2.72
CA TYR A 120 1.31 -15.83 -2.23
C TYR A 120 0.35 -15.95 -1.05
N SER A 121 0.19 -14.91 -0.25
CA SER A 121 -0.79 -14.91 0.84
C SER A 121 -2.23 -14.93 0.31
N ILE A 122 -2.50 -14.19 -0.77
CA ILE A 122 -3.80 -14.14 -1.44
C ILE A 122 -4.09 -15.47 -2.17
N LEU A 123 -3.11 -15.97 -2.93
CA LEU A 123 -3.25 -17.24 -3.64
C LEU A 123 -3.48 -18.39 -2.66
N GLY A 124 -2.68 -18.44 -1.59
CA GLY A 124 -2.78 -19.46 -0.55
C GLY A 124 -4.12 -19.44 0.18
N SER A 125 -4.69 -18.24 0.41
CA SER A 125 -6.00 -18.13 1.07
C SER A 125 -7.14 -18.65 0.19
N GLY A 126 -7.13 -18.31 -1.11
CA GLY A 126 -8.11 -18.84 -2.06
C GLY A 126 -8.02 -20.37 -2.23
N TRP A 127 -6.80 -20.91 -2.24
CA TRP A 127 -6.59 -22.35 -2.29
C TRP A 127 -7.02 -23.05 -0.99
N ALA A 128 -6.60 -22.49 0.16
CA ALA A 128 -6.87 -23.07 1.48
C ALA A 128 -8.36 -23.18 1.80
N SER A 129 -9.17 -22.27 1.30
CA SER A 129 -10.62 -22.26 1.51
C SER A 129 -11.36 -23.40 0.78
N ASN A 130 -10.74 -23.97 -0.26
CA ASN A 130 -11.29 -25.04 -1.11
C ASN A 130 -12.70 -24.74 -1.65
N SER A 131 -13.00 -23.46 -1.91
CA SER A 131 -14.24 -23.01 -2.53
C SER A 131 -14.00 -22.49 -3.94
N LYS A 132 -14.90 -22.78 -4.88
CA LYS A 132 -14.75 -22.41 -6.30
C LYS A 132 -14.69 -20.89 -6.50
N TYR A 133 -15.52 -20.15 -5.78
CA TYR A 133 -15.58 -18.69 -5.89
C TYR A 133 -14.34 -18.02 -5.28
N ALA A 134 -13.86 -18.50 -4.14
CA ALA A 134 -12.66 -17.99 -3.52
C ALA A 134 -11.42 -18.23 -4.40
N LEU A 135 -11.31 -19.39 -5.04
CA LEU A 135 -10.21 -19.69 -5.95
C LEU A 135 -10.21 -18.76 -7.18
N ILE A 136 -11.38 -18.54 -7.81
CA ILE A 136 -11.51 -17.63 -8.96
C ILE A 136 -11.16 -16.20 -8.54
N GLY A 137 -11.64 -15.75 -7.37
CA GLY A 137 -11.29 -14.43 -6.81
C GLY A 137 -9.81 -14.27 -6.59
N ALA A 138 -9.16 -15.25 -5.97
CA ALA A 138 -7.72 -15.24 -5.74
C ALA A 138 -6.92 -15.23 -7.05
N LEU A 139 -7.28 -16.02 -8.07
CA LEU A 139 -6.60 -16.03 -9.35
C LEU A 139 -6.72 -14.69 -10.09
N ARG A 140 -7.88 -14.03 -10.04
CA ARG A 140 -8.05 -12.69 -10.61
C ARG A 140 -7.18 -11.65 -9.88
N ALA A 141 -7.15 -11.71 -8.54
CA ALA A 141 -6.30 -10.85 -7.72
C ALA A 141 -4.83 -10.99 -8.08
N VAL A 142 -4.34 -12.23 -8.12
CA VAL A 142 -2.94 -12.54 -8.44
C VAL A 142 -2.56 -12.06 -9.84
N ALA A 143 -3.41 -12.29 -10.83
CA ALA A 143 -3.16 -11.83 -12.19
C ALA A 143 -3.12 -10.29 -12.28
N GLN A 144 -3.95 -9.60 -11.51
CA GLN A 144 -3.94 -8.13 -11.39
C GLN A 144 -2.64 -7.64 -10.77
N THR A 145 -2.30 -8.11 -9.57
CA THR A 145 -1.13 -7.63 -8.83
C THR A 145 0.17 -7.91 -9.59
N ILE A 146 0.39 -9.11 -10.14
CA ILE A 146 1.57 -9.42 -10.96
C ILE A 146 1.70 -8.49 -12.18
N SER A 147 0.58 -8.21 -12.87
CA SER A 147 0.60 -7.34 -14.04
C SER A 147 0.96 -5.90 -13.70
N TYR A 148 0.42 -5.37 -12.59
CA TYR A 148 0.74 -4.01 -12.14
C TYR A 148 2.13 -3.89 -11.53
N GLU A 149 2.64 -4.92 -10.87
CA GLU A 149 3.98 -4.95 -10.30
C GLU A 149 5.07 -4.72 -11.36
N VAL A 150 4.92 -5.27 -12.56
CA VAL A 150 5.82 -5.01 -13.69
C VAL A 150 5.86 -3.52 -14.04
N SER A 151 4.69 -2.87 -14.14
CA SER A 151 4.61 -1.44 -14.42
C SER A 151 5.15 -0.58 -13.29
N LEU A 152 4.87 -0.93 -12.04
CA LEU A 152 5.41 -0.26 -10.84
C LEU A 152 6.94 -0.30 -10.80
N GLY A 153 7.54 -1.46 -11.11
CA GLY A 153 8.98 -1.62 -11.17
C GLY A 153 9.64 -0.68 -12.20
N LEU A 154 9.04 -0.53 -13.39
CA LEU A 154 9.54 0.39 -14.42
C LEU A 154 9.36 1.87 -14.01
N ILE A 155 8.27 2.23 -13.35
CA ILE A 155 8.07 3.58 -12.84
C ILE A 155 9.10 3.91 -11.76
N LEU A 156 9.34 2.99 -10.83
CA LEU A 156 10.37 3.15 -9.80
C LEU A 156 11.78 3.25 -10.39
N LEU A 157 12.09 2.48 -11.41
CA LEU A 157 13.36 2.58 -12.12
C LEU A 157 13.58 3.98 -12.70
N ASN A 158 12.55 4.58 -13.30
CA ASN A 158 12.61 5.96 -13.77
C ASN A 158 12.94 6.94 -12.63
N ALA A 159 12.29 6.79 -11.48
CA ALA A 159 12.53 7.66 -10.33
C ALA A 159 13.96 7.48 -9.77
N VAL A 160 14.47 6.25 -9.73
CA VAL A 160 15.85 5.93 -9.31
C VAL A 160 16.89 6.58 -10.24
N ILE A 161 16.65 6.64 -11.55
CA ILE A 161 17.57 7.28 -12.51
C ILE A 161 17.78 8.77 -12.15
N PHE A 162 16.73 9.47 -11.71
CA PHE A 162 16.85 10.89 -11.32
C PHE A 162 17.51 11.10 -9.97
N THR A 163 17.33 10.19 -9.04
CA THR A 163 17.86 10.32 -7.68
C THR A 163 19.25 9.71 -7.51
N GLY A 164 19.68 8.86 -8.46
CA GLY A 164 21.00 8.22 -8.44
C GLY A 164 21.18 7.11 -7.42
N GLY A 165 20.12 6.69 -6.69
CA GLY A 165 20.25 5.64 -5.67
C GLY A 165 18.94 4.91 -5.37
N PHE A 166 19.07 3.71 -4.76
CA PHE A 166 17.94 2.86 -4.39
C PHE A 166 17.48 3.07 -2.93
N THR A 167 18.16 3.94 -2.17
CA THR A 167 17.76 4.26 -0.80
C THR A 167 16.65 5.31 -0.82
N LEU A 168 15.68 5.19 0.08
CA LEU A 168 14.60 6.17 0.19
C LEU A 168 15.06 7.54 0.71
N GLN A 169 16.19 7.58 1.40
CA GLN A 169 16.80 8.85 1.84
C GLN A 169 17.28 9.69 0.66
N ASN A 170 17.84 9.07 -0.39
CA ASN A 170 18.29 9.79 -1.58
C ASN A 170 17.13 10.55 -2.25
N PHE A 171 15.91 10.00 -2.20
CA PHE A 171 14.72 10.69 -2.70
C PHE A 171 14.40 11.95 -1.89
N ASN A 172 14.58 11.93 -0.58
CA ASN A 172 14.33 13.09 0.26
C ASN A 172 15.34 14.21 -0.05
N VAL A 173 16.61 13.87 -0.20
CA VAL A 173 17.68 14.84 -0.51
C VAL A 173 17.53 15.37 -1.94
N ALA A 174 17.28 14.51 -2.93
CA ALA A 174 17.10 14.93 -4.32
C ALA A 174 15.92 15.91 -4.51
N GLN A 175 14.92 15.85 -3.64
CA GLN A 175 13.72 16.68 -3.71
C GLN A 175 13.77 17.94 -2.79
N GLU A 176 14.92 18.28 -2.23
CA GLU A 176 15.06 19.53 -1.44
C GLU A 176 14.81 20.77 -2.29
N SER A 177 15.26 20.76 -3.55
CA SER A 177 15.12 21.90 -4.46
C SER A 177 13.81 21.89 -5.24
N VAL A 178 13.43 20.76 -5.81
CA VAL A 178 12.25 20.62 -6.67
C VAL A 178 11.60 19.25 -6.45
N TRP A 179 10.29 19.23 -6.33
CA TRP A 179 9.55 17.98 -6.24
C TRP A 179 9.57 17.21 -7.56
N LEU A 180 9.86 15.90 -7.50
CA LEU A 180 9.93 15.05 -8.69
C LEU A 180 8.60 14.95 -9.45
N VAL A 181 7.48 15.26 -8.83
CA VAL A 181 6.19 15.30 -9.52
C VAL A 181 6.18 16.29 -10.67
N ILE A 182 6.93 17.40 -10.59
CA ILE A 182 6.93 18.44 -11.64
C ILE A 182 7.56 17.93 -12.95
N PRO A 183 8.81 17.43 -12.97
CA PRO A 183 9.41 16.88 -14.18
C PRO A 183 8.81 15.52 -14.59
N MET A 184 8.21 14.77 -13.68
CA MET A 184 7.74 13.41 -13.90
C MET A 184 6.22 13.25 -13.71
N TRP A 185 5.43 14.28 -14.00
CA TRP A 185 3.98 14.25 -13.77
C TRP A 185 3.25 13.08 -14.48
N PRO A 186 3.62 12.62 -15.71
CA PRO A 186 2.96 11.48 -16.32
C PRO A 186 3.24 10.18 -15.56
N LEU A 187 4.48 10.01 -15.08
CA LEU A 187 4.87 8.87 -14.26
C LEU A 187 4.16 8.88 -12.90
N ALA A 188 4.05 10.05 -12.26
CA ALA A 188 3.33 10.18 -11.01
C ALA A 188 1.84 9.83 -11.15
N ALA A 189 1.21 10.20 -12.26
CA ALA A 189 -0.17 9.82 -12.56
C ALA A 189 -0.31 8.31 -12.77
N MET A 190 0.57 7.70 -13.58
CA MET A 190 0.58 6.24 -13.79
C MET A 190 0.89 5.49 -12.50
N TRP A 191 1.81 5.99 -11.68
CA TRP A 191 2.12 5.45 -10.36
C TRP A 191 0.88 5.42 -9.48
N TYR A 192 0.17 6.53 -9.38
CA TYR A 192 -1.01 6.63 -8.51
C TYR A 192 -2.13 5.68 -8.94
N ILE A 193 -2.36 5.52 -10.24
CA ILE A 193 -3.32 4.55 -10.77
C ILE A 193 -2.85 3.11 -10.49
N SER A 194 -1.57 2.82 -10.67
CA SER A 194 -1.03 1.48 -10.41
C SER A 194 -1.03 1.12 -8.92
N THR A 195 -0.84 2.08 -8.01
CA THR A 195 -0.97 1.83 -6.56
C THR A 195 -2.42 1.53 -6.14
N LEU A 196 -3.42 2.14 -6.77
CA LEU A 196 -4.83 1.77 -6.58
C LEU A 196 -5.11 0.34 -7.00
N ALA A 197 -4.52 -0.09 -8.10
CA ALA A 197 -4.69 -1.44 -8.60
C ALA A 197 -3.92 -2.48 -7.77
N GLU A 198 -2.72 -2.14 -7.29
CA GLU A 198 -1.92 -2.99 -6.41
C GLU A 198 -2.62 -3.26 -5.07
N THR A 199 -3.28 -2.23 -4.53
CA THR A 199 -4.05 -2.36 -3.28
C THR A 199 -5.45 -2.94 -3.48
N ASN A 200 -5.80 -3.38 -4.69
CA ASN A 200 -7.10 -3.97 -5.03
C ASN A 200 -8.30 -3.11 -4.59
N ARG A 201 -8.17 -1.78 -4.66
CA ARG A 201 -9.25 -0.87 -4.29
C ARG A 201 -10.03 -0.38 -5.49
N ALA A 202 -11.30 -0.06 -5.27
CA ALA A 202 -12.13 0.51 -6.32
C ALA A 202 -11.48 1.79 -6.91
N PRO A 203 -11.44 1.93 -8.23
CA PRO A 203 -12.26 1.24 -9.25
C PRO A 203 -11.71 -0.12 -9.73
N PHE A 204 -10.58 -0.60 -9.22
CA PHE A 204 -9.91 -1.84 -9.63
C PHE A 204 -10.14 -3.01 -8.65
N ASP A 205 -11.23 -2.99 -7.91
CA ASP A 205 -11.62 -3.99 -6.92
C ASP A 205 -12.24 -5.23 -7.58
N LEU A 206 -11.37 -6.06 -8.17
CA LEU A 206 -11.79 -7.33 -8.79
C LEU A 206 -11.73 -8.50 -7.80
N THR A 207 -11.02 -8.31 -6.68
CA THR A 207 -10.86 -9.31 -5.63
C THR A 207 -12.11 -9.49 -4.80
N GLU A 208 -12.79 -8.38 -4.47
CA GLU A 208 -13.98 -8.34 -3.63
C GLU A 208 -15.26 -8.12 -4.42
N GLY A 209 -15.22 -8.29 -5.75
CA GLY A 209 -16.37 -8.04 -6.63
C GLY A 209 -17.67 -8.64 -6.14
N GLU A 210 -18.35 -7.98 -5.17
CA GLU A 210 -19.57 -8.47 -4.52
C GLU A 210 -20.65 -8.92 -5.53
N SER A 211 -20.73 -8.25 -6.66
CA SER A 211 -21.68 -8.56 -7.73
C SER A 211 -21.33 -9.84 -8.51
N GLU A 212 -20.06 -10.27 -8.50
CA GLU A 212 -19.60 -11.42 -9.30
C GLU A 212 -19.16 -12.61 -8.43
N LEU A 213 -18.50 -12.36 -7.29
CA LEU A 213 -17.80 -13.38 -6.50
C LEU A 213 -18.22 -13.41 -5.02
N VAL A 214 -19.24 -12.66 -4.63
CA VAL A 214 -19.75 -12.50 -3.26
C VAL A 214 -18.77 -11.71 -2.37
N SER A 215 -17.58 -12.20 -2.09
CA SER A 215 -16.53 -11.54 -1.30
C SER A 215 -15.12 -11.99 -1.72
N GLY A 216 -15.00 -12.62 -2.88
CA GLY A 216 -13.72 -13.02 -3.45
C GLY A 216 -12.95 -14.04 -2.61
N PHE A 217 -11.63 -13.80 -2.40
CA PHE A 217 -10.74 -14.75 -1.71
C PHE A 217 -11.01 -14.89 -0.21
N ASN A 218 -11.64 -13.90 0.42
CA ASN A 218 -11.90 -13.88 1.86
C ASN A 218 -13.31 -14.34 2.26
N VAL A 219 -14.11 -14.90 1.33
CA VAL A 219 -15.50 -15.36 1.56
C VAL A 219 -15.61 -16.29 2.77
N GLU A 220 -14.69 -17.25 2.91
CA GLU A 220 -14.72 -18.27 3.95
C GLU A 220 -14.07 -17.82 5.26
N TYR A 221 -13.41 -16.64 5.28
CA TYR A 221 -12.72 -16.14 6.45
C TYR A 221 -13.66 -15.33 7.35
N ALA A 222 -13.68 -15.65 8.65
CA ALA A 222 -14.49 -14.96 9.64
C ALA A 222 -13.69 -14.66 10.92
N GLY A 223 -14.13 -13.67 11.69
CA GLY A 223 -13.51 -13.32 12.97
C GLY A 223 -12.07 -12.83 12.88
N GLY A 224 -11.17 -13.39 13.68
CA GLY A 224 -9.76 -12.99 13.75
C GLY A 224 -9.00 -13.07 12.41
N PRO A 225 -9.01 -14.18 11.67
CA PRO A 225 -8.36 -14.29 10.37
C PRO A 225 -8.81 -13.25 9.34
N PHE A 226 -10.10 -12.92 9.31
CA PHE A 226 -10.62 -11.84 8.48
C PHE A 226 -10.06 -10.47 8.91
N ALA A 227 -9.97 -10.22 10.23
CA ALA A 227 -9.38 -8.99 10.74
C ALA A 227 -7.91 -8.82 10.32
N LEU A 228 -7.12 -9.91 10.31
CA LEU A 228 -5.72 -9.86 9.88
C LEU A 228 -5.56 -9.47 8.41
N PHE A 229 -6.37 -10.03 7.50
CA PHE A 229 -6.37 -9.61 6.10
C PHE A 229 -6.75 -8.14 5.95
N PHE A 230 -7.80 -7.72 6.63
CA PHE A 230 -8.28 -6.34 6.58
C PHE A 230 -7.22 -5.35 7.07
N LEU A 231 -6.55 -5.66 8.19
CA LEU A 231 -5.44 -4.85 8.69
C LEU A 231 -4.27 -4.80 7.69
N ALA A 232 -3.95 -5.91 7.03
CA ALA A 232 -2.88 -5.97 6.03
C ALA A 232 -3.22 -5.11 4.80
N GLU A 233 -4.43 -5.17 4.27
CA GLU A 233 -4.87 -4.36 3.14
C GLU A 233 -4.81 -2.85 3.45
N TYR A 234 -5.35 -2.44 4.59
CA TYR A 234 -5.31 -1.03 4.99
C TYR A 234 -3.89 -0.55 5.31
N ALA A 235 -3.02 -1.42 5.84
CA ALA A 235 -1.60 -1.11 6.01
C ALA A 235 -0.91 -0.87 4.66
N ASN A 236 -1.22 -1.69 3.65
CA ASN A 236 -0.70 -1.52 2.28
C ASN A 236 -1.21 -0.23 1.63
N ILE A 237 -2.47 0.17 1.83
CA ILE A 237 -3.00 1.45 1.34
C ILE A 237 -2.21 2.62 1.92
N LEU A 238 -2.01 2.65 3.23
CA LEU A 238 -1.21 3.70 3.87
C LEU A 238 0.24 3.69 3.38
N LEU A 239 0.83 2.51 3.24
CA LEU A 239 2.20 2.33 2.74
C LEU A 239 2.35 2.91 1.33
N MET A 240 1.45 2.58 0.39
CA MET A 240 1.51 3.09 -0.97
C MET A 240 1.32 4.61 -1.03
N ASN A 241 0.49 5.18 -0.17
CA ASN A 241 0.34 6.62 -0.07
C ASN A 241 1.56 7.30 0.55
N THR A 242 2.20 6.71 1.56
CA THR A 242 3.46 7.25 2.12
C THR A 242 4.61 7.14 1.12
N LEU A 243 4.71 6.03 0.39
CA LEU A 243 5.66 5.88 -0.70
C LEU A 243 5.44 6.93 -1.81
N SER A 244 4.20 7.17 -2.20
CA SER A 244 3.87 8.20 -3.20
C SER A 244 4.31 9.59 -2.74
N ALA A 245 4.17 9.89 -1.45
CA ALA A 245 4.64 11.14 -0.88
C ALA A 245 6.18 11.25 -0.90
N ILE A 246 6.90 10.18 -0.55
CA ILE A 246 8.37 10.15 -0.58
C ILE A 246 8.91 10.24 -2.01
N LEU A 247 8.33 9.48 -2.95
CA LEU A 247 8.85 9.37 -4.31
C LEU A 247 8.63 10.63 -5.16
N PHE A 248 7.48 11.30 -5.02
CA PHE A 248 7.09 12.38 -5.94
C PHE A 248 6.87 13.74 -5.28
N LEU A 249 6.41 13.78 -4.02
CA LEU A 249 6.07 15.04 -3.34
C LEU A 249 7.15 15.52 -2.38
N GLY A 250 8.18 14.71 -2.16
CA GLY A 250 9.23 14.95 -1.18
C GLY A 250 8.72 15.00 0.25
N ALA A 251 9.55 14.57 1.18
CA ALA A 251 9.23 14.66 2.61
C ALA A 251 9.43 16.08 3.19
N SER A 252 9.88 17.05 2.36
CA SER A 252 10.33 18.38 2.80
C SER A 252 11.43 18.25 3.85
N HIS A 253 12.52 17.58 3.45
CA HIS A 253 13.65 17.29 4.33
C HIS A 253 14.26 18.59 4.86
N ILE A 254 14.13 18.80 6.17
CA ILE A 254 14.75 19.91 6.88
C ILE A 254 15.73 19.30 7.88
N PRO A 255 17.04 19.28 7.57
CA PRO A 255 18.03 18.61 8.42
C PRO A 255 18.10 19.16 9.85
N THR A 256 17.73 20.44 10.03
CA THR A 256 17.72 21.09 11.35
C THR A 256 16.54 20.68 12.24
N MET A 257 15.44 20.23 11.67
CA MET A 257 14.21 19.88 12.42
C MET A 257 13.56 18.61 11.85
N PRO A 258 14.04 17.42 12.20
CA PRO A 258 13.52 16.15 11.68
C PRO A 258 12.07 15.89 12.06
N GLU A 259 11.57 16.47 13.16
CA GLU A 259 10.19 16.36 13.59
C GLU A 259 9.21 16.99 12.59
N ILE A 260 9.58 18.13 12.00
CA ILE A 260 8.75 18.82 11.00
C ILE A 260 8.66 17.98 9.72
N THR A 261 9.74 17.30 9.34
CA THR A 261 9.73 16.41 8.16
C THR A 261 8.75 15.25 8.33
N SER A 262 8.68 14.65 9.50
CA SER A 262 7.74 13.57 9.78
C SER A 262 6.27 14.05 9.72
N ILE A 263 5.97 15.22 10.30
CA ILE A 263 4.62 15.82 10.25
C ILE A 263 4.23 16.13 8.79
N ASN A 264 5.12 16.74 8.00
CA ASN A 264 4.86 17.04 6.59
C ASN A 264 4.61 15.79 5.77
N LEU A 265 5.41 14.73 5.97
CA LEU A 265 5.23 13.46 5.29
C LEU A 265 3.86 12.85 5.63
N MET A 266 3.52 12.80 6.91
CA MET A 266 2.23 12.22 7.35
C MET A 266 1.03 13.03 6.87
N THR A 267 1.12 14.36 6.81
CA THR A 267 0.04 15.18 6.26
C THR A 267 -0.15 14.95 4.76
N LYS A 268 0.94 14.83 3.98
CA LYS A 268 0.88 14.49 2.55
C LYS A 268 0.28 13.09 2.34
N ALA A 269 0.71 12.10 3.11
CA ALA A 269 0.16 10.75 3.06
C ALA A 269 -1.33 10.71 3.41
N ALA A 270 -1.76 11.49 4.41
CA ALA A 270 -3.18 11.61 4.77
C ALA A 270 -4.01 12.26 3.66
N LEU A 271 -3.50 13.30 3.02
CA LEU A 271 -4.18 13.93 1.87
C LEU A 271 -4.30 12.95 0.70
N LEU A 272 -3.24 12.22 0.36
CA LEU A 272 -3.30 11.19 -0.69
C LEU A 272 -4.29 10.07 -0.35
N SER A 273 -4.37 9.65 0.91
CA SER A 273 -5.34 8.65 1.33
C SER A 273 -6.79 9.15 1.19
N ILE A 274 -7.06 10.43 1.44
CA ILE A 274 -8.38 11.05 1.17
C ILE A 274 -8.69 11.04 -0.33
N VAL A 275 -7.71 11.32 -1.19
CA VAL A 275 -7.89 11.23 -2.65
C VAL A 275 -8.18 9.79 -3.09
N PHE A 276 -7.54 8.77 -2.48
CA PHE A 276 -7.88 7.36 -2.68
C PHE A 276 -9.36 7.07 -2.41
N LEU A 277 -9.85 7.58 -1.29
CA LEU A 277 -11.27 7.41 -0.90
C LEU A 277 -12.21 8.18 -1.85
N TRP A 278 -11.78 9.34 -2.31
CA TRP A 278 -12.54 10.13 -3.28
C TRP A 278 -12.66 9.42 -4.63
N VAL A 279 -11.57 8.87 -5.13
CA VAL A 279 -11.58 8.06 -6.37
C VAL A 279 -12.52 6.87 -6.22
N ARG A 280 -12.49 6.17 -5.09
CA ARG A 280 -13.42 5.07 -4.78
C ARG A 280 -14.89 5.48 -4.86
N ALA A 281 -15.23 6.69 -4.42
CA ALA A 281 -16.60 7.18 -4.39
C ALA A 281 -17.11 7.66 -5.76
N SER A 282 -16.18 8.12 -6.64
CA SER A 282 -16.54 8.82 -7.87
C SER A 282 -16.56 7.92 -9.12
N TYR A 283 -15.69 6.89 -9.15
CA TYR A 283 -15.52 6.06 -10.35
C TYR A 283 -16.24 4.72 -10.23
N PRO A 284 -16.90 4.26 -11.34
CA PRO A 284 -17.43 2.90 -11.41
C PRO A 284 -16.30 1.87 -11.49
N ARG A 285 -16.63 0.61 -11.18
CA ARG A 285 -15.69 -0.51 -11.24
C ARG A 285 -15.34 -0.84 -12.69
N PHE A 286 -14.04 -1.10 -12.94
CA PHE A 286 -13.54 -1.57 -14.23
C PHE A 286 -13.72 -3.08 -14.38
N ARG A 287 -13.90 -3.51 -15.63
CA ARG A 287 -13.93 -4.93 -15.97
C ARG A 287 -12.50 -5.48 -16.05
N TYR A 288 -12.31 -6.77 -15.73
CA TYR A 288 -10.99 -7.41 -15.75
C TYR A 288 -10.23 -7.21 -17.07
N ASP A 289 -10.91 -7.40 -18.22
CA ASP A 289 -10.29 -7.24 -19.55
C ASP A 289 -9.79 -5.81 -19.77
N GLN A 290 -10.58 -4.80 -19.40
CA GLN A 290 -10.22 -3.39 -19.54
C GLN A 290 -9.00 -3.03 -18.69
N LEU A 291 -8.95 -3.56 -17.47
CA LEU A 291 -7.85 -3.35 -16.54
C LEU A 291 -6.55 -3.95 -17.08
N MET A 292 -6.57 -5.17 -17.58
CA MET A 292 -5.40 -5.82 -18.18
C MET A 292 -4.94 -5.08 -19.45
N HIS A 293 -5.86 -4.63 -20.29
CA HIS A 293 -5.51 -3.84 -21.47
C HIS A 293 -4.87 -2.48 -21.12
N LEU A 294 -5.32 -1.84 -20.02
CA LEU A 294 -4.75 -0.58 -19.57
C LEU A 294 -3.27 -0.73 -19.20
N VAL A 295 -2.89 -1.81 -18.50
CA VAL A 295 -1.49 -2.08 -18.16
C VAL A 295 -0.67 -2.42 -19.40
N TRP A 296 -1.07 -3.47 -20.10
CA TRP A 296 -0.24 -4.06 -21.16
C TRP A 296 -0.16 -3.22 -22.43
N LYS A 297 -1.27 -2.55 -22.81
CA LYS A 297 -1.32 -1.74 -24.04
C LYS A 297 -0.95 -0.27 -23.84
N ASN A 298 -1.21 0.29 -22.64
CA ASN A 298 -1.01 1.72 -22.42
C ASN A 298 0.16 1.99 -21.47
N PHE A 299 0.15 1.47 -20.22
CA PHE A 299 1.17 1.83 -19.23
C PHE A 299 2.54 1.28 -19.57
N LEU A 300 2.65 0.01 -19.94
CA LEU A 300 3.92 -0.63 -20.20
C LEU A 300 4.68 0.02 -21.37
N PRO A 301 4.09 0.28 -22.56
CA PRO A 301 4.80 0.97 -23.63
C PRO A 301 5.20 2.40 -23.24
N LEU A 302 4.32 3.14 -22.54
CA LEU A 302 4.62 4.50 -22.11
C LEU A 302 5.76 4.53 -21.08
N THR A 303 5.74 3.65 -20.08
CA THR A 303 6.80 3.58 -19.08
C THR A 303 8.15 3.21 -19.70
N LEU A 304 8.20 2.29 -20.66
CA LEU A 304 9.43 1.95 -21.40
C LEU A 304 9.97 3.12 -22.21
N ALA A 305 9.10 3.85 -22.91
CA ALA A 305 9.50 5.05 -23.64
C ALA A 305 10.06 6.12 -22.70
N LEU A 306 9.42 6.32 -21.54
CA LEU A 306 9.88 7.27 -20.53
C LEU A 306 11.20 6.85 -19.87
N VAL A 307 11.47 5.56 -19.67
CA VAL A 307 12.80 5.09 -19.20
C VAL A 307 13.89 5.53 -20.17
N ILE A 308 13.72 5.32 -21.46
CA ILE A 308 14.70 5.73 -22.48
C ILE A 308 14.88 7.25 -22.47
N TRP A 309 13.78 7.99 -22.39
CA TRP A 309 13.79 9.46 -22.33
C TRP A 309 14.54 9.98 -21.09
N HIS A 310 14.23 9.43 -19.91
CA HIS A 310 14.85 9.85 -18.67
C HIS A 310 16.31 9.41 -18.51
N LEU A 311 16.74 8.37 -19.22
CA LEU A 311 18.16 8.04 -19.34
C LEU A 311 18.91 9.02 -20.26
N ALA A 312 18.27 9.42 -21.34
CA ALA A 312 18.90 10.33 -22.30
C ALA A 312 19.04 11.77 -21.77
N THR A 313 18.09 12.26 -20.98
CA THR A 313 18.09 13.66 -20.51
C THR A 313 19.29 14.01 -19.62
N PRO A 314 19.67 13.29 -18.56
CA PRO A 314 20.85 13.59 -17.75
C PRO A 314 22.15 13.54 -18.56
N ILE A 315 22.24 12.60 -19.51
CA ILE A 315 23.42 12.47 -20.36
C ILE A 315 23.53 13.67 -21.31
N ALA A 316 22.41 14.09 -21.92
CA ALA A 316 22.38 15.23 -22.85
C ALA A 316 22.73 16.55 -22.19
N PHE A 317 22.29 16.74 -20.94
CA PHE A 317 22.57 17.98 -20.16
C PHE A 317 23.85 17.90 -19.33
N ALA A 318 24.65 16.81 -19.46
CA ALA A 318 25.82 16.52 -18.63
C ALA A 318 25.51 16.63 -17.10
N GLY A 319 24.25 16.44 -16.73
CA GLY A 319 23.78 16.43 -15.37
C GLY A 319 23.87 14.98 -14.84
N LEU A 320 24.86 14.72 -13.98
CA LEU A 320 24.88 13.49 -13.20
C LEU A 320 23.95 13.66 -12.01
N PRO A 321 23.17 12.63 -11.64
CA PRO A 321 22.43 12.68 -10.37
C PRO A 321 23.42 12.89 -9.21
N PRO A 322 23.03 13.58 -8.13
CA PRO A 322 23.91 13.81 -7.00
C PRO A 322 24.41 12.48 -6.45
N TYR A 323 25.73 12.27 -6.53
CA TYR A 323 26.37 11.17 -5.81
C TYR A 323 26.36 11.53 -4.32
N LEU A 324 25.59 10.77 -3.55
CA LEU A 324 25.55 10.82 -2.10
C LEU A 324 26.29 9.64 -1.50
#